data_f1af7662a0e98075360405fd2078efbe
#
_entry.id   f1af7662a0e98075360405fd2078efbe
#
_cell.length_a   1.000
_cell.length_b   1.000
_cell.length_c   1.000
_cell.angle_alpha   90.00
_cell.angle_beta   90.00
_cell.angle_gamma   90.00
#
_symmetry.space_group_name_H-M   'P 1'
#
loop_
_entity.id
_entity.type
_entity.pdbx_description
1 polymer ?
#
loop_
_entity_poly.entity_id
_entity_poly.type
_entity_poly.pdbx_seq_one_letter_code
_entity_poly.pdbx_strand_id
1 'polypeptide(L)'
;MVASKVGRKKTILAGVLMLAVAFGAAAFLRDTSPTLLMNVLFALAGIGWATINVNSFPMVVEMASGADVGKYTGFYYTASMAAQVATPMVSGFLMDKMGMTVLFPYAAVFVVLAFITMLAVRHGDSRPDAKKGLEALEDLDN
;
A
#
# COMPACT_ATOMS: atom_id res chain seq x y z
N MET A 1 0.19 15.79 -3.48
CA MET A 1 -0.21 16.45 -4.73
C MET A 1 -0.84 15.51 -5.78
N VAL A 2 -0.36 14.28 -6.02
CA VAL A 2 -1.01 13.37 -7.00
C VAL A 2 -2.34 12.84 -6.47
N ALA A 3 -2.40 12.39 -5.22
CA ALA A 3 -3.61 11.83 -4.60
C ALA A 3 -4.77 12.82 -4.46
N SER A 4 -4.50 14.12 -4.31
CA SER A 4 -5.52 15.16 -4.24
C SER A 4 -6.23 15.39 -5.59
N LYS A 5 -5.56 15.13 -6.71
CA LYS A 5 -6.14 15.29 -8.06
C LYS A 5 -6.80 14.02 -8.58
N VAL A 6 -6.23 12.86 -8.28
CA VAL A 6 -6.64 11.56 -8.86
C VAL A 6 -7.58 10.78 -7.93
N GLY A 7 -7.54 11.05 -6.63
CA GLY A 7 -8.23 10.31 -5.58
C GLY A 7 -7.30 9.30 -4.88
N ARG A 8 -7.50 9.12 -3.57
CA ARG A 8 -6.63 8.24 -2.75
C ARG A 8 -6.76 6.77 -3.14
N LYS A 9 -7.99 6.31 -3.39
CA LYS A 9 -8.25 4.93 -3.82
C LYS A 9 -7.48 4.57 -5.09
N LYS A 10 -7.54 5.43 -6.11
CA LYS A 10 -6.83 5.20 -7.39
C LYS A 10 -5.32 5.20 -7.21
N THR A 11 -4.81 6.09 -6.34
CA THR A 11 -3.37 6.17 -6.05
C THR A 11 -2.89 4.91 -5.31
N ILE A 12 -3.66 4.40 -4.34
CA ILE A 12 -3.35 3.13 -3.66
C ILE A 12 -3.39 1.97 -4.65
N LEU A 13 -4.42 1.89 -5.51
CA LEU A 13 -4.52 0.84 -6.53
C LEU A 13 -3.32 0.86 -7.49
N ALA A 14 -2.84 2.04 -7.89
CA ALA A 14 -1.63 2.17 -8.70
C ALA A 14 -0.40 1.62 -7.95
N GLY A 15 -0.24 1.95 -6.66
CA GLY A 15 0.83 1.42 -5.82
C GLY A 15 0.78 -0.11 -5.68
N VAL A 16 -0.42 -0.67 -5.45
CA VAL A 16 -0.63 -2.12 -5.37
C VAL A 16 -0.32 -2.80 -6.71
N LEU A 17 -0.71 -2.18 -7.84
CA LEU A 17 -0.37 -2.69 -9.17
C LEU A 17 1.14 -2.69 -9.42
N MET A 18 1.86 -1.64 -9.00
CA MET A 18 3.32 -1.60 -9.08
C MET A 18 3.96 -2.75 -8.29
N LEU A 19 3.46 -3.04 -7.07
CA LEU A 19 3.92 -4.18 -6.27
C LEU A 19 3.59 -5.52 -6.95
N ALA A 20 2.39 -5.66 -7.54
CA ALA A 20 2.00 -6.89 -8.25
C ALA A 20 2.92 -7.16 -9.45
N VAL A 21 3.24 -6.13 -10.22
CA VAL A 21 4.18 -6.24 -11.35
C VAL A 21 5.59 -6.58 -10.84
N ALA A 22 6.07 -5.89 -9.80
CA ALA A 22 7.42 -6.11 -9.27
C ALA A 22 7.59 -7.53 -8.72
N PHE A 23 6.68 -8.00 -7.86
CA PHE A 23 6.79 -9.34 -7.27
C PHE A 23 6.41 -10.44 -8.26
N GLY A 24 5.44 -10.19 -9.14
CA GLY A 24 5.10 -11.11 -10.22
C GLY A 24 6.27 -11.33 -11.18
N ALA A 25 6.95 -10.27 -11.60
CA ALA A 25 8.14 -10.37 -12.44
C ALA A 25 9.31 -11.03 -11.69
N ALA A 26 9.50 -10.67 -10.40
CA ALA A 26 10.56 -11.26 -9.57
C ALA A 26 10.38 -12.79 -9.38
N ALA A 27 9.15 -13.30 -9.38
CA ALA A 27 8.87 -14.73 -9.28
C ALA A 27 9.44 -15.55 -10.46
N PHE A 28 9.68 -14.91 -11.60
CA PHE A 28 10.27 -15.55 -12.79
C PHE A 28 11.79 -15.34 -12.92
N LEU A 29 12.40 -14.58 -12.03
CA LEU A 29 13.85 -14.37 -12.03
C LEU A 29 14.57 -15.67 -11.63
N ARG A 30 15.74 -15.87 -12.25
CA ARG A 30 16.65 -16.99 -11.99
C ARG A 30 18.03 -16.43 -11.64
N ASP A 31 18.91 -17.28 -11.12
CA ASP A 31 20.29 -16.91 -10.74
C ASP A 31 21.09 -16.27 -11.89
N THR A 32 20.71 -16.55 -13.13
CA THR A 32 21.32 -15.99 -14.35
C THR A 32 20.74 -14.63 -14.75
N SER A 33 19.72 -14.12 -14.04
CA SER A 33 19.09 -12.85 -14.37
C SER A 33 20.02 -11.67 -14.07
N PRO A 34 20.02 -10.60 -14.91
CA PRO A 34 20.85 -9.42 -14.65
C PRO A 34 20.52 -8.76 -13.32
N THR A 35 21.52 -8.45 -12.51
CA THR A 35 21.37 -7.74 -11.22
C THR A 35 20.63 -6.40 -11.39
N LEU A 36 20.86 -5.71 -12.52
CA LEU A 36 20.16 -4.47 -12.83
C LEU A 36 18.64 -4.65 -12.86
N LEU A 37 18.14 -5.75 -13.43
CA LEU A 37 16.71 -6.05 -13.47
C LEU A 37 16.14 -6.21 -12.05
N MET A 38 16.84 -6.93 -11.17
CA MET A 38 16.45 -7.07 -9.77
C MET A 38 16.37 -5.71 -9.07
N ASN A 39 17.37 -4.85 -9.25
CA ASN A 39 17.41 -3.52 -8.66
C ASN A 39 16.25 -2.63 -9.15
N VAL A 40 15.90 -2.71 -10.43
CA VAL A 40 14.75 -1.98 -11.00
C VAL A 40 13.44 -2.47 -10.39
N LEU A 41 13.26 -3.80 -10.23
CA LEU A 41 12.04 -4.35 -9.62
C LEU A 41 11.94 -3.97 -8.14
N PHE A 42 13.04 -3.96 -7.39
CA PHE A 42 13.04 -3.48 -6.00
C PHE A 42 12.74 -1.98 -5.89
N ALA A 43 13.29 -1.17 -6.79
CA ALA A 43 12.96 0.25 -6.85
C ALA A 43 11.47 0.47 -7.14
N LEU A 44 10.90 -0.29 -8.09
CA LEU A 44 9.48 -0.25 -8.41
C LEU A 44 8.62 -0.66 -7.20
N ALA A 45 9.01 -1.73 -6.50
CA ALA A 45 8.35 -2.18 -5.28
C ALA A 45 8.41 -1.11 -4.17
N GLY A 46 9.56 -0.47 -3.98
CA GLY A 46 9.74 0.61 -3.02
C GLY A 46 8.83 1.81 -3.29
N ILE A 47 8.73 2.24 -4.55
CA ILE A 47 7.82 3.33 -4.96
C ILE A 47 6.36 2.92 -4.73
N GLY A 48 5.97 1.71 -5.12
CA GLY A 48 4.63 1.17 -4.89
C GLY A 48 4.28 1.12 -3.41
N TRP A 49 5.18 0.63 -2.56
CA TRP A 49 5.03 0.59 -1.11
C TRP A 49 4.86 1.99 -0.50
N ALA A 50 5.72 2.94 -0.88
CA ALA A 50 5.62 4.32 -0.42
C ALA A 50 4.28 4.95 -0.83
N THR A 51 3.83 4.72 -2.06
CA THR A 51 2.56 5.22 -2.59
C THR A 51 1.37 4.71 -1.78
N ILE A 52 1.38 3.44 -1.37
CA ILE A 52 0.33 2.85 -0.53
C ILE A 52 0.36 3.48 0.86
N ASN A 53 1.52 3.50 1.52
CA ASN A 53 1.63 3.95 2.91
C ASN A 53 1.24 5.41 3.11
N VAL A 54 1.66 6.30 2.21
CA VAL A 54 1.32 7.74 2.28
C VAL A 54 -0.17 7.99 2.13
N ASN A 55 -0.92 7.10 1.47
CA ASN A 55 -2.34 7.31 1.17
C ASN A 55 -3.28 6.47 2.04
N SER A 56 -2.85 5.32 2.56
CA SER A 56 -3.74 4.39 3.29
C SER A 56 -4.17 4.93 4.65
N PHE A 57 -3.25 5.45 5.46
CA PHE A 57 -3.59 6.00 6.77
C PHE A 57 -4.52 7.22 6.68
N PRO A 58 -4.23 8.25 5.87
CA PRO A 58 -5.16 9.36 5.69
C PRO A 58 -6.54 8.93 5.16
N MET A 59 -6.60 7.92 4.29
CA MET A 59 -7.87 7.38 3.80
C MET A 59 -8.73 6.81 4.93
N VAL A 60 -8.12 6.15 5.91
CA VAL A 60 -8.82 5.60 7.09
C VAL A 60 -9.29 6.71 8.03
N VAL A 61 -8.44 7.71 8.27
CA VAL A 61 -8.78 8.84 9.14
C VAL A 61 -9.93 9.69 8.56
N GLU A 62 -9.97 9.87 7.26
CA GLU A 62 -11.04 10.61 6.57
C GLU A 62 -12.41 9.92 6.64
N MET A 63 -12.46 8.61 6.91
CA MET A 63 -13.72 7.90 7.17
C MET A 63 -14.26 8.13 8.59
N ALA A 64 -13.42 8.64 9.49
CA ALA A 64 -13.78 8.89 10.87
C ALA A 64 -14.37 10.30 11.03
N SER A 65 -15.44 10.44 11.79
CA SER A 65 -15.91 11.73 12.30
C SER A 65 -15.21 12.04 13.63
N GLY A 66 -14.82 13.29 13.84
CA GLY A 66 -14.10 13.86 15.00
C GLY A 66 -13.81 12.98 16.22
N ALA A 67 -14.86 12.48 16.90
CA ALA A 67 -14.72 11.65 18.10
C ALA A 67 -14.21 10.22 17.84
N ASP A 68 -14.36 9.70 16.62
CA ASP A 68 -14.02 8.31 16.27
C ASP A 68 -12.63 8.14 15.65
N VAL A 69 -11.88 9.23 15.40
CA VAL A 69 -10.55 9.18 14.79
C VAL A 69 -9.60 8.24 15.53
N GLY A 70 -9.60 8.29 16.87
CA GLY A 70 -8.78 7.41 17.70
C GLY A 70 -9.10 5.93 17.52
N LYS A 71 -10.39 5.59 17.41
CA LYS A 71 -10.88 4.23 17.21
C LYS A 71 -10.44 3.67 15.85
N TYR A 72 -10.65 4.42 14.77
CA TYR A 72 -10.25 4.00 13.42
C TYR A 72 -8.72 3.91 13.28
N THR A 73 -7.98 4.83 13.88
CA THR A 73 -6.53 4.77 13.97
C THR A 73 -6.07 3.50 14.70
N GLY A 74 -6.70 3.17 15.82
CA GLY A 74 -6.43 1.94 16.56
C GLY A 74 -6.67 0.68 15.72
N PHE A 75 -7.79 0.59 15.03
CA PHE A 75 -8.08 -0.54 14.14
C PHE A 75 -7.07 -0.67 12.99
N TYR A 76 -6.69 0.45 12.36
CA TYR A 76 -5.69 0.46 11.29
C TYR A 76 -4.33 -0.09 11.78
N TYR A 77 -3.84 0.42 12.90
CA TYR A 77 -2.55 -0.04 13.44
C TYR A 77 -2.62 -1.47 13.97
N THR A 78 -3.70 -1.87 14.62
CA THR A 78 -3.87 -3.25 15.08
C THR A 78 -3.83 -4.24 13.92
N ALA A 79 -4.59 -3.97 12.86
CA ALA A 79 -4.60 -4.82 11.66
C ALA A 79 -3.22 -4.84 10.98
N SER A 80 -2.59 -3.67 10.84
CA SER A 80 -1.26 -3.53 10.24
C SER A 80 -0.17 -4.27 11.02
N MET A 81 -0.16 -4.12 12.34
CA MET A 81 0.79 -4.81 13.23
C MET A 81 0.57 -6.32 13.26
N ALA A 82 -0.70 -6.77 13.30
CA ALA A 82 -1.02 -8.19 13.21
C ALA A 82 -0.49 -8.81 11.91
N ALA A 83 -0.66 -8.13 10.78
CA ALA A 83 -0.11 -8.57 9.50
C ALA A 83 1.42 -8.61 9.50
N GLN A 84 2.08 -7.60 10.09
CA GLN A 84 3.54 -7.54 10.19
C GLN A 84 4.13 -8.66 11.06
N VAL A 85 3.41 -9.14 12.05
CA VAL A 85 3.83 -10.29 12.88
C VAL A 85 3.52 -11.61 12.17
N ALA A 86 2.33 -11.77 11.61
CA ALA A 86 1.89 -13.02 10.99
C ALA A 86 2.66 -13.34 9.70
N THR A 87 2.92 -12.31 8.85
CA THR A 87 3.53 -12.51 7.54
C THR A 87 4.92 -13.14 7.60
N PRO A 88 5.88 -12.68 8.43
CA PRO A 88 7.19 -13.34 8.55
C PRO A 88 7.10 -14.78 9.06
N MET A 89 6.17 -15.07 9.97
CA MET A 89 5.99 -16.44 10.49
C MET A 89 5.51 -17.39 9.39
N VAL A 90 4.49 -16.97 8.62
CA VAL A 90 3.94 -17.79 7.53
C VAL A 90 4.95 -17.92 6.38
N SER A 91 5.58 -16.83 5.97
CA SER A 91 6.57 -16.87 4.89
C SER A 91 7.82 -17.66 5.28
N GLY A 92 8.29 -17.52 6.52
CA GLY A 92 9.41 -18.33 7.04
C GLY A 92 9.10 -19.83 7.02
N PHE A 93 7.93 -20.22 7.54
CA PHE A 93 7.49 -21.61 7.48
C PHE A 93 7.40 -22.16 6.04
N LEU A 94 6.89 -21.36 5.10
CA LEU A 94 6.82 -21.76 3.69
C LEU A 94 8.22 -21.89 3.07
N MET A 95 9.13 -20.96 3.36
CA MET A 95 10.51 -21.03 2.89
C MET A 95 11.26 -22.25 3.44
N ASP A 96 11.04 -22.61 4.69
CA ASP A 96 11.63 -23.81 5.30
C ASP A 96 11.14 -25.12 4.64
N LYS A 97 9.89 -25.16 4.20
CA LYS A 97 9.30 -26.36 3.57
C LYS A 97 9.51 -26.44 2.07
N MET A 98 9.46 -25.31 1.37
CA MET A 98 9.43 -25.24 -0.10
C MET A 98 10.65 -24.54 -0.70
N GLY A 99 11.54 -24.01 0.13
CA GLY A 99 12.73 -23.27 -0.29
C GLY A 99 12.45 -21.77 -0.54
N MET A 100 13.54 -21.02 -0.74
CA MET A 100 13.52 -19.55 -0.87
C MET A 100 12.70 -19.06 -2.09
N THR A 101 12.55 -19.89 -3.12
CA THR A 101 11.85 -19.52 -4.37
C THR A 101 10.36 -19.26 -4.18
N VAL A 102 9.76 -19.72 -3.09
CA VAL A 102 8.34 -19.50 -2.78
C VAL A 102 8.01 -18.07 -2.37
N LEU A 103 9.01 -17.28 -1.97
CA LEU A 103 8.80 -15.95 -1.39
C LEU A 103 8.08 -14.98 -2.34
N PHE A 104 8.56 -14.86 -3.57
CA PHE A 104 7.95 -13.95 -4.56
C PHE A 104 6.56 -14.41 -5.04
N PRO A 105 6.32 -15.68 -5.37
CA PRO A 105 4.97 -16.17 -5.64
C PRO A 105 4.00 -15.93 -4.47
N TYR A 106 4.43 -16.20 -3.24
CA TYR A 106 3.66 -15.91 -2.03
C TYR A 106 3.28 -14.42 -1.95
N ALA A 107 4.26 -13.52 -2.09
CA ALA A 107 4.03 -12.08 -2.07
C ALA A 107 3.08 -11.65 -3.20
N ALA A 108 3.26 -12.17 -4.42
CA ALA A 108 2.41 -11.85 -5.57
C ALA A 108 0.93 -12.21 -5.32
N VAL A 109 0.66 -13.39 -4.73
CA VAL A 109 -0.71 -13.81 -4.39
C VAL A 109 -1.36 -12.81 -3.42
N PHE A 110 -0.67 -12.43 -2.35
CA PHE A 110 -1.21 -11.49 -1.36
C PHE A 110 -1.42 -10.09 -1.93
N VAL A 111 -0.54 -9.63 -2.83
CA VAL A 111 -0.71 -8.34 -3.50
C VAL A 111 -1.90 -8.35 -4.45
N VAL A 112 -2.14 -9.45 -5.17
CA VAL A 112 -3.34 -9.61 -6.00
C VAL A 112 -4.61 -9.61 -5.14
N LEU A 113 -4.61 -10.31 -4.01
CA LEU A 113 -5.73 -10.27 -3.05
C LEU A 113 -5.95 -8.85 -2.51
N ALA A 114 -4.88 -8.12 -2.18
CA ALA A 114 -4.96 -6.72 -1.76
C ALA A 114 -5.56 -5.83 -2.87
N PHE A 115 -5.22 -6.07 -4.12
CA PHE A 115 -5.80 -5.35 -5.27
C PHE A 115 -7.31 -5.60 -5.37
N ILE A 116 -7.73 -6.85 -5.28
CA ILE A 116 -9.16 -7.24 -5.34
C ILE A 116 -9.93 -6.63 -4.17
N THR A 117 -9.40 -6.72 -2.95
CA THR A 117 -10.06 -6.13 -1.77
C THR A 117 -10.14 -4.62 -1.87
N MET A 118 -9.10 -3.95 -2.38
CA MET A 118 -9.12 -2.50 -2.59
C MET A 118 -10.12 -2.07 -3.65
N LEU A 119 -10.37 -2.87 -4.68
CA LEU A 119 -11.45 -2.61 -5.65
C LEU A 119 -12.83 -2.57 -4.97
N ALA A 120 -13.06 -3.45 -3.98
CA ALA A 120 -14.31 -3.53 -3.24
C ALA A 120 -14.52 -2.36 -2.26
N VAL A 121 -13.48 -1.63 -1.86
CA VAL A 121 -13.57 -0.46 -0.98
C VAL A 121 -14.35 0.66 -1.67
N ARG A 122 -15.41 1.15 -1.04
CA ARG A 122 -16.31 2.19 -1.61
C ARG A 122 -16.24 3.53 -0.87
N HIS A 123 -15.61 3.59 0.30
CA HIS A 123 -15.57 4.77 1.19
C HIS A 123 -14.14 5.25 1.37
N GLY A 124 -13.96 6.52 1.81
CA GLY A 124 -12.65 7.10 2.12
C GLY A 124 -11.90 7.68 0.91
N ASP A 125 -12.57 7.86 -0.24
CA ASP A 125 -11.99 8.48 -1.45
C ASP A 125 -12.42 9.96 -1.55
N SER A 126 -12.33 10.70 -0.43
CA SER A 126 -12.56 12.14 -0.45
C SER A 126 -11.44 12.82 -1.24
N ARG A 127 -11.85 13.66 -2.19
CA ARG A 127 -10.95 14.59 -2.87
C ARG A 127 -10.97 15.88 -2.05
N PRO A 128 -9.92 16.21 -1.28
CA PRO A 128 -9.87 17.52 -0.66
C PRO A 128 -9.88 18.56 -1.78
N ASP A 129 -10.92 19.38 -1.83
CA ASP A 129 -10.94 20.53 -2.69
C ASP A 129 -9.71 21.38 -2.36
N ALA A 130 -8.88 21.65 -3.35
CA ALA A 130 -7.72 22.51 -3.16
C ALA A 130 -8.28 23.91 -2.82
N LYS A 131 -8.25 24.27 -1.54
CA LYS A 131 -8.58 25.63 -1.10
C LYS A 131 -7.73 26.61 -1.91
N LYS A 132 -8.38 27.53 -2.62
CA LYS A 132 -7.70 28.48 -3.51
C LYS A 132 -7.25 29.70 -2.70
N GLY A 133 -5.94 29.95 -2.71
CA GLY A 133 -5.34 31.25 -2.35
C GLY A 133 -5.72 31.77 -0.97
N LEU A 134 -6.59 32.78 -0.90
CA LEU A 134 -6.96 33.50 0.34
C LEU A 134 -7.69 32.63 1.38
N GLU A 135 -8.50 31.65 1.01
CA GLU A 135 -9.18 30.73 1.93
C GLU A 135 -8.20 29.81 2.69
N ALA A 136 -7.02 29.55 2.13
CA ALA A 136 -5.97 28.78 2.81
C ALA A 136 -5.23 29.60 3.88
N LEU A 137 -5.28 30.92 3.80
CA LEU A 137 -4.65 31.84 4.78
C LEU A 137 -5.56 32.14 5.96
N GLU A 138 -6.89 32.15 5.76
CA GLU A 138 -7.88 32.39 6.82
C GLU A 138 -7.88 31.31 7.93
N ASP A 139 -7.52 30.05 7.58
CA ASP A 139 -7.42 28.95 8.57
C ASP A 139 -6.14 29.03 9.43
N LEU A 140 -5.19 29.92 9.12
CA LEU A 140 -3.97 30.11 9.92
C LEU A 140 -4.14 31.17 11.02
N ASP A 141 -5.21 31.97 10.97
CA ASP A 141 -5.48 33.06 11.90
C ASP A 141 -6.58 32.71 12.96
N ASN A 142 -7.09 31.46 12.97
CA ASN A 142 -7.99 30.89 13.96
C ASN A 142 -7.35 29.70 14.65
#